data_875a991d8a0de2a76ae970701d710ddf
#
_entry.id   875a991d8a0de2a76ae970701d710ddf
#
_cell.length_a   1.000
_cell.length_b   1.000
_cell.length_c   1.000
_cell.angle_alpha   90.00
_cell.angle_beta   90.00
_cell.angle_gamma   90.00
#
_symmetry.space_group_name_H-M   'P 1'
#
loop_
_entity.id
_entity.type
_entity.pdbx_description
1 polymer ?
#
loop_
_entity_poly.entity_id
_entity_poly.type
_entity_poly.pdbx_seq_one_letter_code
_entity_poly.pdbx_strand_id
1 'polypeptide(L)'
;MKENIPFSGEVMHMQRTEGIQVMYDIAILGGGPAGLSAAINARIRNKTVAVISNACQDNPLYRSGHVPNYPALPDISGAELLERMHAQAVGLGAEWIEKRLIAAMYVGKSWMLSAAETVLESRVLILAGGIIRGEKFPGEQQWMGRGVSYCATCDGMLYRKKRVVVYGETESAEQEANYLKEIGCIVVYLSRRPEQGKLVGTIPFIRIKTLELGGDTVLTHVLADGEKIACDGVFLLRASVAPMDLIPGLAIQDGHIRVSPRMETNFPALYAAGDCTGQPYQIAKAVGEGQVAALAAVSWLDRRPE
;
A
#
# COMPACT_ATOMS: atom_id res chain seq x y z
N MET A 1 -29.92 -17.98 32.31
CA MET A 1 -30.38 -18.17 30.92
C MET A 1 -29.76 -17.08 30.09
N LYS A 2 -28.77 -17.42 29.28
CA LYS A 2 -28.14 -16.49 28.32
C LYS A 2 -28.70 -16.90 26.96
N GLU A 3 -29.55 -16.06 26.40
CA GLU A 3 -30.07 -16.27 25.06
C GLU A 3 -28.98 -15.99 24.04
N ASN A 4 -28.62 -17.02 23.29
CA ASN A 4 -27.76 -16.92 22.10
C ASN A 4 -28.63 -16.34 20.98
N ILE A 5 -28.34 -15.13 20.55
CA ILE A 5 -28.84 -14.57 19.29
C ILE A 5 -27.96 -15.12 18.16
N PRO A 6 -28.49 -15.92 17.23
CA PRO A 6 -27.74 -16.39 16.09
C PRO A 6 -27.56 -15.24 15.08
N PHE A 7 -26.34 -14.77 14.88
CA PHE A 7 -25.97 -13.93 13.74
C PHE A 7 -25.88 -14.83 12.50
N SER A 8 -26.95 -14.98 11.76
CA SER A 8 -26.92 -15.51 10.40
C SER A 8 -26.66 -14.36 9.43
N GLY A 9 -25.40 -14.01 9.28
CA GLY A 9 -24.96 -13.11 8.22
C GLY A 9 -24.62 -13.92 6.98
N GLU A 10 -25.54 -14.07 6.04
CA GLU A 10 -25.18 -14.44 4.67
C GLU A 10 -24.27 -13.36 4.10
N VAL A 11 -23.01 -13.72 3.85
CA VAL A 11 -22.06 -12.91 3.12
C VAL A 11 -22.52 -12.89 1.66
N MET A 12 -23.25 -11.85 1.30
CA MET A 12 -23.62 -11.59 -0.09
C MET A 12 -22.35 -11.28 -0.87
N HIS A 13 -21.76 -12.30 -1.49
CA HIS A 13 -20.77 -12.12 -2.54
C HIS A 13 -21.46 -11.42 -3.71
N MET A 14 -21.35 -10.10 -3.77
CA MET A 14 -21.72 -9.37 -4.98
C MET A 14 -20.78 -9.82 -6.10
N GLN A 15 -21.30 -10.64 -7.02
CA GLN A 15 -20.64 -10.93 -8.29
C GLN A 15 -20.42 -9.60 -9.02
N ARG A 16 -19.17 -9.27 -9.28
CA ARG A 16 -18.79 -8.08 -10.08
C ARG A 16 -19.35 -8.26 -11.50
N THR A 17 -20.41 -7.55 -11.81
CA THR A 17 -20.77 -7.27 -13.19
C THR A 17 -19.80 -6.26 -13.76
N GLU A 18 -19.16 -6.57 -14.87
CA GLU A 18 -18.27 -5.68 -15.63
C GLU A 18 -18.98 -4.34 -15.88
N GLY A 19 -18.41 -3.23 -15.38
CA GLY A 19 -18.85 -1.87 -15.68
C GLY A 19 -19.44 -1.05 -14.53
N ILE A 20 -19.70 -1.59 -13.32
CA ILE A 20 -20.14 -0.77 -12.19
C ILE A 20 -18.93 -0.41 -11.33
N GLN A 21 -18.53 0.86 -11.39
CA GLN A 21 -17.53 1.45 -10.51
C GLN A 21 -18.12 1.54 -9.09
N VAL A 22 -17.66 0.70 -8.16
CA VAL A 22 -18.13 0.75 -6.78
C VAL A 22 -17.49 1.97 -6.11
N MET A 23 -18.30 2.90 -5.65
CA MET A 23 -17.86 4.03 -4.85
C MET A 23 -17.95 3.69 -3.37
N TYR A 24 -16.83 3.82 -2.65
CA TYR A 24 -16.78 3.65 -1.20
C TYR A 24 -16.94 4.98 -0.48
N ASP A 25 -17.50 4.96 0.72
CA ASP A 25 -17.45 6.13 1.59
C ASP A 25 -16.01 6.45 1.99
N ILE A 26 -15.25 5.41 2.36
CA ILE A 26 -13.87 5.56 2.83
C ILE A 26 -12.99 4.46 2.21
N ALA A 27 -11.94 4.87 1.52
CA ALA A 27 -10.82 4.00 1.19
C ALA A 27 -9.68 4.21 2.20
N ILE A 28 -9.02 3.12 2.59
CA ILE A 28 -7.92 3.13 3.54
C ILE A 28 -6.70 2.48 2.88
N LEU A 29 -5.61 3.21 2.80
CA LEU A 29 -4.35 2.69 2.30
C LEU A 29 -3.49 2.18 3.45
N GLY A 30 -3.32 0.87 3.51
CA GLY A 30 -2.50 0.18 4.50
C GLY A 30 -3.31 -0.61 5.52
N GLY A 31 -2.99 -1.90 5.63
CA GLY A 31 -3.62 -2.89 6.52
C GLY A 31 -2.86 -3.12 7.83
N GLY A 32 -2.12 -2.12 8.29
CA GLY A 32 -1.50 -2.13 9.61
C GLY A 32 -2.47 -1.71 10.73
N PRO A 33 -1.99 -1.61 11.99
CA PRO A 33 -2.84 -1.28 13.13
C PRO A 33 -3.67 0.00 12.97
N ALA A 34 -3.10 1.04 12.35
CA ALA A 34 -3.83 2.29 12.09
C ALA A 34 -4.98 2.11 11.11
N GLY A 35 -4.70 1.46 9.95
CA GLY A 35 -5.72 1.25 8.92
C GLY A 35 -6.81 0.29 9.37
N LEU A 36 -6.46 -0.80 10.06
CA LEU A 36 -7.44 -1.73 10.60
C LEU A 36 -8.32 -1.08 11.68
N SER A 37 -7.73 -0.27 12.57
CA SER A 37 -8.50 0.53 13.53
C SER A 37 -9.45 1.51 12.82
N ALA A 38 -8.98 2.18 11.77
CA ALA A 38 -9.84 3.07 10.99
C ALA A 38 -10.99 2.32 10.33
N ALA A 39 -10.71 1.16 9.73
CA ALA A 39 -11.73 0.32 9.09
C ALA A 39 -12.82 -0.13 10.08
N ILE A 40 -12.42 -0.68 11.23
CA ILE A 40 -13.31 -1.10 12.30
C ILE A 40 -14.24 0.06 12.73
N ASN A 41 -13.66 1.23 13.01
CA ASN A 41 -14.42 2.38 13.49
C ASN A 41 -15.35 2.99 12.45
N ALA A 42 -14.98 2.98 11.19
CA ALA A 42 -15.83 3.42 10.08
C ALA A 42 -17.00 2.44 9.83
N ARG A 43 -16.72 1.11 9.85
CA ARG A 43 -17.75 0.07 9.67
C ARG A 43 -18.80 0.08 10.77
N ILE A 44 -18.41 0.24 12.04
CA ILE A 44 -19.35 0.38 13.17
C ILE A 44 -20.30 1.58 12.95
N ARG A 45 -19.91 2.56 12.14
CA ARG A 45 -20.73 3.72 11.78
C ARG A 45 -21.41 3.58 10.42
N ASN A 46 -21.58 2.35 9.95
CA ASN A 46 -22.27 1.97 8.72
C ASN A 46 -21.71 2.63 7.44
N LYS A 47 -20.41 2.99 7.42
CA LYS A 47 -19.77 3.48 6.19
C LYS A 47 -19.26 2.30 5.37
N THR A 48 -19.35 2.39 4.04
CA THR A 48 -18.73 1.42 3.14
C THR A 48 -17.21 1.67 3.12
N VAL A 49 -16.42 0.60 3.33
CA VAL A 49 -14.97 0.70 3.52
C VAL A 49 -14.23 -0.30 2.65
N ALA A 50 -13.25 0.20 1.89
CA ALA A 50 -12.22 -0.62 1.26
C ALA A 50 -10.87 -0.40 1.95
N VAL A 51 -10.19 -1.48 2.32
CA VAL A 51 -8.78 -1.45 2.79
C VAL A 51 -7.90 -1.98 1.67
N ILE A 52 -7.05 -1.11 1.14
CA ILE A 52 -6.09 -1.45 0.08
C ILE A 52 -4.75 -1.68 0.74
N SER A 53 -4.24 -2.89 0.69
CA SER A 53 -3.00 -3.29 1.36
C SER A 53 -2.33 -4.44 0.63
N ASN A 54 -1.04 -4.66 0.91
CA ASN A 54 -0.39 -5.93 0.65
C ASN A 54 -0.89 -6.99 1.63
N ALA A 55 -0.44 -8.24 1.45
CA ALA A 55 -0.73 -9.32 2.39
C ALA A 55 -0.32 -8.96 3.84
N CYS A 56 -1.05 -9.48 4.83
CA CYS A 56 -0.74 -9.22 6.24
C CYS A 56 0.71 -9.61 6.61
N GLN A 57 1.24 -10.66 6.00
CA GLN A 57 2.59 -11.17 6.21
C GLN A 57 3.69 -10.18 5.80
N ASP A 58 3.38 -9.26 4.88
CA ASP A 58 4.31 -8.21 4.44
C ASP A 58 4.45 -7.09 5.48
N ASN A 59 3.52 -6.99 6.43
CA ASN A 59 3.57 -5.97 7.47
C ASN A 59 4.75 -6.22 8.43
N PRO A 60 5.57 -5.21 8.73
CA PRO A 60 6.70 -5.38 9.66
C PRO A 60 6.28 -5.92 11.04
N LEU A 61 5.10 -5.56 11.54
CA LEU A 61 4.59 -6.06 12.80
C LEU A 61 4.36 -7.57 12.80
N TYR A 62 3.99 -8.16 11.66
CA TYR A 62 3.77 -9.61 11.53
C TYR A 62 4.99 -10.44 11.96
N ARG A 63 6.19 -9.87 11.81
CA ARG A 63 7.46 -10.52 12.17
C ARG A 63 7.85 -10.36 13.63
N SER A 64 7.08 -9.61 14.42
CA SER A 64 7.33 -9.44 15.85
C SER A 64 6.82 -10.67 16.60
N GLY A 65 7.74 -11.44 17.17
CA GLY A 65 7.39 -12.65 17.92
C GLY A 65 6.68 -12.35 19.24
N HIS A 66 6.84 -11.12 19.77
CA HIS A 66 6.32 -10.73 21.07
C HIS A 66 6.01 -9.21 21.13
N VAL A 67 4.84 -8.87 21.61
CA VAL A 67 4.35 -7.49 21.78
C VAL A 67 3.92 -7.29 23.23
N PRO A 68 4.85 -6.86 24.12
CA PRO A 68 4.59 -6.82 25.56
C PRO A 68 3.78 -5.59 26.00
N ASN A 69 3.70 -4.56 25.19
CA ASN A 69 3.18 -3.24 25.56
C ASN A 69 1.84 -2.87 24.88
N TYR A 70 1.14 -3.85 24.32
CA TYR A 70 -0.22 -3.58 23.83
C TYR A 70 -1.25 -3.85 24.93
N PRO A 71 -2.03 -2.83 25.34
CA PRO A 71 -2.98 -2.97 26.45
C PRO A 71 -3.91 -4.16 26.32
N ALA A 72 -4.14 -4.88 27.39
CA ALA A 72 -4.98 -6.06 27.51
C ALA A 72 -4.49 -7.33 26.77
N LEU A 73 -3.38 -7.27 26.04
CA LEU A 73 -2.81 -8.42 25.31
C LEU A 73 -1.29 -8.50 25.55
N PRO A 74 -0.84 -8.82 26.78
CA PRO A 74 0.57 -8.65 27.18
C PRO A 74 1.56 -9.60 26.48
N ASP A 75 1.09 -10.73 25.98
CA ASP A 75 1.95 -11.79 25.41
C ASP A 75 1.59 -12.15 23.97
N ILE A 76 0.91 -11.26 23.26
CA ILE A 76 0.48 -11.53 21.87
C ILE A 76 1.66 -11.37 20.91
N SER A 77 1.72 -12.21 19.86
CA SER A 77 2.61 -11.98 18.73
C SER A 77 2.06 -10.90 17.81
N GLY A 78 2.94 -10.26 17.03
CA GLY A 78 2.51 -9.27 16.04
C GLY A 78 1.65 -9.89 14.94
N ALA A 79 1.92 -11.14 14.55
CA ALA A 79 1.11 -11.90 13.60
C ALA A 79 -0.32 -12.09 14.12
N GLU A 80 -0.45 -12.66 15.32
CA GLU A 80 -1.75 -12.92 15.92
C GLU A 80 -2.56 -11.62 16.13
N LEU A 81 -1.90 -10.54 16.56
CA LEU A 81 -2.56 -9.24 16.74
C LEU A 81 -3.12 -8.72 15.41
N LEU A 82 -2.33 -8.74 14.34
CA LEU A 82 -2.78 -8.30 13.02
C LEU A 82 -3.91 -9.17 12.47
N GLU A 83 -3.80 -10.49 12.60
CA GLU A 83 -4.83 -11.43 12.13
C GLU A 83 -6.16 -11.22 12.87
N ARG A 84 -6.14 -10.99 14.19
CA ARG A 84 -7.34 -10.68 14.97
C ARG A 84 -7.96 -9.35 14.55
N MET A 85 -7.16 -8.30 14.36
CA MET A 85 -7.64 -7.00 13.89
C MET A 85 -8.21 -7.08 12.46
N HIS A 86 -7.54 -7.80 11.56
CA HIS A 86 -8.00 -8.05 10.19
C HIS A 86 -9.34 -8.80 10.19
N ALA A 87 -9.43 -9.92 10.91
CA ALA A 87 -10.66 -10.71 11.03
C ALA A 87 -11.83 -9.86 11.57
N GLN A 88 -11.57 -8.98 12.54
CA GLN A 88 -12.59 -8.07 13.06
C GLN A 88 -13.04 -7.05 12.01
N ALA A 89 -12.13 -6.42 11.27
CA ALA A 89 -12.46 -5.44 10.23
C ALA A 89 -13.31 -6.09 9.10
N VAL A 90 -12.88 -7.25 8.60
CA VAL A 90 -13.58 -8.01 7.55
C VAL A 90 -14.91 -8.54 8.08
N GLY A 91 -14.97 -9.06 9.31
CA GLY A 91 -16.22 -9.52 9.95
C GLY A 91 -17.25 -8.40 10.13
N LEU A 92 -16.83 -7.15 10.22
CA LEU A 92 -17.69 -5.96 10.20
C LEU A 92 -18.07 -5.51 8.77
N GLY A 93 -17.56 -6.19 7.74
CA GLY A 93 -17.87 -5.92 6.34
C GLY A 93 -16.95 -4.91 5.66
N ALA A 94 -15.73 -4.70 6.16
CA ALA A 94 -14.70 -3.99 5.37
C ALA A 94 -14.25 -4.89 4.21
N GLU A 95 -14.19 -4.34 3.00
CA GLU A 95 -13.64 -5.06 1.85
C GLU A 95 -12.10 -4.98 1.90
N TRP A 96 -11.44 -6.14 1.83
CA TRP A 96 -9.99 -6.23 1.76
C TRP A 96 -9.55 -6.38 0.31
N ILE A 97 -8.73 -5.45 -0.16
CA ILE A 97 -8.20 -5.44 -1.52
C ILE A 97 -6.70 -5.61 -1.44
N GLU A 98 -6.24 -6.84 -1.70
CA GLU A 98 -4.82 -7.18 -1.67
C GLU A 98 -4.13 -6.72 -2.95
N LYS A 99 -3.89 -5.42 -3.01
CA LYS A 99 -3.21 -4.75 -4.12
C LYS A 99 -2.40 -3.58 -3.61
N ARG A 100 -1.39 -3.21 -4.40
CA ARG A 100 -0.62 -2.00 -4.15
C ARG A 100 -1.30 -0.80 -4.80
N LEU A 101 -1.55 0.26 -4.04
CA LEU A 101 -2.00 1.54 -4.58
C LEU A 101 -0.81 2.23 -5.30
N ILE A 102 -1.03 2.69 -6.52
CA ILE A 102 -0.01 3.25 -7.41
C ILE A 102 -0.17 4.74 -7.56
N ALA A 103 -1.42 5.21 -7.64
CA ALA A 103 -1.76 6.61 -7.76
C ALA A 103 -3.08 6.93 -7.05
N ALA A 104 -3.19 8.14 -6.52
CA ALA A 104 -4.41 8.67 -5.96
C ALA A 104 -4.59 10.13 -6.40
N MET A 105 -5.77 10.46 -6.90
CA MET A 105 -6.09 11.80 -7.38
C MET A 105 -7.47 12.23 -6.90
N TYR A 106 -7.55 13.45 -6.35
CA TYR A 106 -8.83 14.05 -5.98
C TYR A 106 -9.49 14.67 -7.20
N VAL A 107 -10.68 14.20 -7.57
CA VAL A 107 -11.41 14.64 -8.76
C VAL A 107 -12.78 15.14 -8.33
N GLY A 108 -12.92 16.46 -8.29
CA GLY A 108 -14.18 17.12 -7.96
C GLY A 108 -14.65 16.87 -6.53
N LYS A 109 -15.24 15.70 -6.24
CA LYS A 109 -15.84 15.37 -4.94
C LYS A 109 -15.34 14.06 -4.34
N SER A 110 -14.51 13.30 -5.06
CA SER A 110 -14.06 11.96 -4.71
C SER A 110 -12.58 11.74 -5.01
N TRP A 111 -12.03 10.69 -4.45
CA TRP A 111 -10.70 10.18 -4.72
C TRP A 111 -10.79 9.06 -5.74
N MET A 112 -10.07 9.19 -6.86
CA MET A 112 -9.80 8.12 -7.82
C MET A 112 -8.51 7.43 -7.43
N LEU A 113 -8.56 6.12 -7.24
CA LEU A 113 -7.48 5.30 -6.71
C LEU A 113 -7.11 4.24 -7.73
N SER A 114 -5.87 4.24 -8.20
CA SER A 114 -5.36 3.21 -9.11
C SER A 114 -4.57 2.17 -8.30
N ALA A 115 -5.09 0.95 -8.28
CA ALA A 115 -4.47 -0.20 -7.64
C ALA A 115 -4.26 -1.30 -8.68
N ALA A 116 -3.09 -1.30 -9.33
CA ALA A 116 -2.78 -2.14 -10.49
C ALA A 116 -3.83 -1.96 -11.61
N GLU A 117 -4.47 -3.01 -12.06
CA GLU A 117 -5.51 -2.98 -13.12
C GLU A 117 -6.89 -2.51 -12.62
N THR A 118 -7.01 -2.20 -11.33
CA THR A 118 -8.28 -1.83 -10.71
C THR A 118 -8.30 -0.35 -10.41
N VAL A 119 -9.36 0.33 -10.84
CA VAL A 119 -9.66 1.70 -10.43
C VAL A 119 -10.80 1.66 -9.43
N LEU A 120 -10.60 2.33 -8.30
CA LEU A 120 -11.56 2.47 -7.23
C LEU A 120 -11.91 3.93 -7.04
N GLU A 121 -13.11 4.20 -6.60
CA GLU A 121 -13.56 5.54 -6.24
C GLU A 121 -13.96 5.56 -4.76
N SER A 122 -13.58 6.63 -4.05
CA SER A 122 -14.02 6.83 -2.67
C SER A 122 -14.23 8.30 -2.35
N ARG A 123 -15.17 8.59 -1.46
CA ARG A 123 -15.44 9.97 -1.00
C ARG A 123 -14.34 10.50 -0.09
N VAL A 124 -13.71 9.60 0.67
CA VAL A 124 -12.63 9.91 1.62
C VAL A 124 -11.49 8.91 1.45
N LEU A 125 -10.25 9.39 1.56
CA LEU A 125 -9.05 8.55 1.62
C LEU A 125 -8.34 8.72 2.96
N ILE A 126 -7.95 7.60 3.60
CA ILE A 126 -7.12 7.58 4.80
C ILE A 126 -5.78 6.90 4.47
N LEU A 127 -4.68 7.62 4.63
CA LEU A 127 -3.33 7.10 4.48
C LEU A 127 -2.86 6.48 5.80
N ALA A 128 -2.66 5.17 5.81
CA ALA A 128 -2.22 4.39 6.98
C ALA A 128 -1.08 3.42 6.61
N GLY A 129 -0.28 3.80 5.62
CA GLY A 129 0.77 2.95 5.03
C GLY A 129 2.04 2.77 5.89
N GLY A 130 2.06 3.30 7.11
CA GLY A 130 3.22 3.21 8.00
C GLY A 130 4.40 4.07 7.53
N ILE A 131 5.61 3.73 8.00
CA ILE A 131 6.83 4.37 7.54
C ILE A 131 7.21 3.74 6.21
N ILE A 132 7.17 4.53 5.17
CA ILE A 132 7.76 4.13 3.89
C ILE A 132 9.27 4.35 3.99
N ARG A 133 9.97 3.35 4.49
CA ARG A 133 11.42 3.27 4.44
C ARG A 133 11.85 2.88 3.03
N GLY A 134 11.84 3.84 2.14
CA GLY A 134 12.44 3.71 0.83
C GLY A 134 13.27 4.94 0.60
N GLU A 135 14.55 4.93 1.05
CA GLU A 135 15.51 5.84 0.43
C GLU A 135 15.37 5.69 -1.09
N LYS A 136 15.12 6.81 -1.75
CA LYS A 136 15.18 6.81 -3.21
C LYS A 136 16.60 6.40 -3.61
N PHE A 137 16.68 5.52 -4.57
CA PHE A 137 17.98 5.16 -5.12
C PHE A 137 18.61 6.37 -5.81
N PRO A 138 19.93 6.54 -5.76
CA PRO A 138 20.62 7.54 -6.57
C PRO A 138 20.13 7.48 -8.02
N GLY A 139 19.74 8.64 -8.58
CA GLY A 139 19.19 8.75 -9.93
C GLY A 139 17.69 8.45 -10.09
N GLU A 140 17.03 7.88 -9.11
CA GLU A 140 15.62 7.45 -9.23
C GLU A 140 14.67 8.57 -9.67
N GLN A 141 14.74 9.71 -9.00
CA GLN A 141 13.87 10.84 -9.31
C GLN A 141 14.19 11.48 -10.68
N GLN A 142 15.45 11.45 -11.07
CA GLN A 142 15.91 11.99 -12.36
C GLN A 142 15.31 11.21 -13.54
N TRP A 143 15.16 9.89 -13.40
CA TRP A 143 14.72 9.00 -14.46
C TRP A 143 13.26 8.62 -14.40
N MET A 144 12.48 9.20 -13.46
CA MET A 144 11.04 8.99 -13.38
C MET A 144 10.35 9.39 -14.69
N GLY A 145 9.55 8.48 -15.26
CA GLY A 145 8.91 8.65 -16.57
C GLY A 145 9.88 8.65 -17.77
N ARG A 146 11.18 8.44 -17.54
CA ARG A 146 12.22 8.33 -18.55
C ARG A 146 13.05 7.05 -18.41
N GLY A 147 12.38 5.96 -18.06
CA GLY A 147 12.98 4.63 -17.86
C GLY A 147 12.73 4.05 -16.46
N VAL A 148 12.23 4.79 -15.49
CA VAL A 148 11.83 4.29 -14.18
C VAL A 148 10.32 4.22 -14.10
N SER A 149 9.81 3.09 -13.64
CA SER A 149 8.40 2.83 -13.35
C SER A 149 8.22 2.19 -11.97
N TYR A 150 7.05 2.37 -11.36
CA TYR A 150 6.64 1.74 -10.10
C TYR A 150 5.53 0.70 -10.31
N CYS A 151 5.12 0.45 -11.55
CA CYS A 151 3.99 -0.42 -11.88
C CYS A 151 4.29 -1.27 -13.10
N ALA A 152 4.45 -2.57 -12.91
CA ALA A 152 4.71 -3.50 -14.01
C ALA A 152 3.50 -3.63 -14.95
N THR A 153 2.28 -3.71 -14.42
CA THR A 153 1.06 -3.87 -15.20
C THR A 153 0.68 -2.60 -15.98
N CYS A 154 1.03 -1.40 -15.44
CA CYS A 154 0.74 -0.14 -16.12
C CYS A 154 1.65 0.09 -17.33
N ASP A 155 2.95 -0.08 -17.13
CA ASP A 155 3.98 0.36 -18.07
C ASP A 155 4.67 -0.79 -18.80
N GLY A 156 4.46 -2.02 -18.36
CA GLY A 156 5.18 -3.20 -18.87
C GLY A 156 5.09 -3.37 -20.39
N MET A 157 3.95 -3.07 -20.99
CA MET A 157 3.77 -3.17 -22.44
C MET A 157 4.67 -2.22 -23.24
N LEU A 158 5.13 -1.09 -22.67
CA LEU A 158 6.09 -0.17 -23.30
C LEU A 158 7.49 -0.77 -23.42
N TYR A 159 7.76 -1.81 -22.63
CA TYR A 159 9.05 -2.51 -22.54
C TYR A 159 9.05 -3.91 -23.17
N ARG A 160 8.00 -4.27 -23.88
CA ARG A 160 7.95 -5.55 -24.61
C ARG A 160 9.17 -5.69 -25.54
N LYS A 161 9.85 -6.86 -25.48
CA LYS A 161 11.10 -7.17 -26.19
C LYS A 161 12.32 -6.33 -25.78
N LYS A 162 12.20 -5.53 -24.70
CA LYS A 162 13.29 -4.73 -24.13
C LYS A 162 13.85 -5.40 -22.88
N ARG A 163 15.06 -4.98 -22.49
CA ARG A 163 15.70 -5.43 -21.25
C ARG A 163 15.21 -4.57 -20.10
N VAL A 164 14.68 -5.20 -19.08
CA VAL A 164 14.23 -4.51 -17.88
C VAL A 164 14.86 -5.09 -16.62
N VAL A 165 15.20 -4.22 -15.71
CA VAL A 165 15.59 -4.58 -14.36
C VAL A 165 14.38 -4.40 -13.46
N VAL A 166 14.07 -5.40 -12.66
CA VAL A 166 13.06 -5.33 -11.62
C VAL A 166 13.75 -5.34 -10.27
N TYR A 167 13.53 -4.32 -9.46
CA TYR A 167 13.90 -4.33 -8.06
C TYR A 167 12.67 -4.58 -7.20
N GLY A 168 12.73 -5.58 -6.32
CA GLY A 168 11.64 -5.90 -5.41
C GLY A 168 12.09 -6.65 -4.17
N GLU A 169 11.25 -6.64 -3.14
CA GLU A 169 11.52 -7.27 -1.84
C GLU A 169 10.32 -8.07 -1.30
N THR A 170 9.29 -8.29 -2.13
CA THR A 170 8.03 -8.96 -1.76
C THR A 170 7.69 -10.05 -2.76
N GLU A 171 6.85 -11.01 -2.36
CA GLU A 171 6.33 -12.02 -3.28
C GLU A 171 5.56 -11.39 -4.45
N SER A 172 4.80 -10.33 -4.19
CA SER A 172 4.06 -9.62 -5.25
C SER A 172 5.00 -9.01 -6.29
N ALA A 173 6.17 -8.52 -5.88
CA ALA A 173 7.17 -8.02 -6.83
C ALA A 173 7.75 -9.13 -7.71
N GLU A 174 7.93 -10.34 -7.18
CA GLU A 174 8.33 -11.51 -7.97
C GLU A 174 7.24 -11.90 -8.99
N GLN A 175 5.97 -11.86 -8.59
CA GLN A 175 4.84 -12.11 -9.49
C GLN A 175 4.74 -11.06 -10.60
N GLU A 176 4.94 -9.78 -10.27
CA GLU A 176 4.99 -8.70 -11.26
C GLU A 176 6.18 -8.87 -12.23
N ALA A 177 7.34 -9.37 -11.76
CA ALA A 177 8.47 -9.69 -12.63
C ALA A 177 8.14 -10.85 -13.59
N ASN A 178 7.41 -11.87 -13.11
CA ASN A 178 6.92 -12.97 -13.96
C ASN A 178 5.98 -12.45 -15.06
N TYR A 179 5.05 -11.55 -14.71
CA TYR A 179 4.18 -10.89 -15.68
C TYR A 179 4.98 -10.16 -16.77
N LEU A 180 6.00 -9.37 -16.38
CA LEU A 180 6.87 -8.70 -17.37
C LEU A 180 7.55 -9.70 -18.31
N LYS A 181 7.99 -10.85 -17.78
CA LYS A 181 8.56 -11.94 -18.59
C LYS A 181 7.53 -12.53 -19.54
N GLU A 182 6.31 -12.76 -19.06
CA GLU A 182 5.20 -13.34 -19.85
C GLU A 182 4.83 -12.44 -21.04
N ILE A 183 4.75 -11.13 -20.85
CA ILE A 183 4.48 -10.18 -21.94
C ILE A 183 5.65 -9.99 -22.89
N GLY A 184 6.79 -10.67 -22.66
CA GLY A 184 7.94 -10.74 -23.56
C GLY A 184 9.06 -9.76 -23.26
N CYS A 185 9.19 -9.23 -22.05
CA CYS A 185 10.36 -8.49 -21.59
C CYS A 185 11.53 -9.44 -21.30
N ILE A 186 12.77 -8.95 -21.42
CA ILE A 186 13.98 -9.64 -20.96
C ILE A 186 14.25 -9.12 -19.55
N VAL A 187 13.91 -9.95 -18.53
CA VAL A 187 13.86 -9.52 -17.13
C VAL A 187 15.10 -9.98 -16.37
N VAL A 188 15.67 -9.10 -15.55
CA VAL A 188 16.62 -9.42 -14.46
C VAL A 188 16.01 -8.92 -13.17
N TYR A 189 15.97 -9.78 -12.12
CA TYR A 189 15.42 -9.42 -10.83
C TYR A 189 16.51 -9.14 -9.80
N LEU A 190 16.45 -7.98 -9.18
CA LEU A 190 17.36 -7.54 -8.12
C LEU A 190 16.63 -7.43 -6.79
N SER A 191 17.27 -7.85 -5.69
CA SER A 191 16.71 -7.71 -4.34
C SER A 191 17.80 -7.57 -3.29
N ARG A 192 17.51 -6.84 -2.22
CA ARG A 192 18.31 -6.86 -0.98
C ARG A 192 17.96 -8.06 -0.10
N ARG A 193 16.84 -8.71 -0.35
CA ARG A 193 16.34 -9.89 0.39
C ARG A 193 16.62 -11.19 -0.37
N PRO A 194 16.57 -12.34 0.29
CA PRO A 194 16.52 -13.63 -0.40
C PRO A 194 15.30 -13.71 -1.32
N GLU A 195 15.39 -14.53 -2.34
CA GLU A 195 14.26 -14.89 -3.20
C GLU A 195 13.11 -15.47 -2.36
N GLN A 196 11.87 -15.08 -2.67
CA GLN A 196 10.67 -15.51 -1.94
C GLN A 196 10.05 -16.78 -2.53
N GLY A 197 10.62 -17.30 -3.62
CA GLY A 197 10.22 -18.57 -4.24
C GLY A 197 9.02 -18.48 -5.19
N LYS A 198 8.64 -17.29 -5.61
CA LYS A 198 7.59 -17.08 -6.62
C LYS A 198 8.14 -16.72 -8.00
N LEU A 199 9.44 -16.46 -8.10
CA LEU A 199 10.08 -16.07 -9.35
C LEU A 199 10.17 -17.26 -10.30
N VAL A 200 9.83 -17.05 -11.59
CA VAL A 200 10.02 -18.09 -12.61
C VAL A 200 11.52 -18.34 -12.84
N GLY A 201 11.95 -19.59 -12.75
CA GLY A 201 13.37 -19.99 -12.77
C GLY A 201 14.18 -19.59 -14.01
N THR A 202 13.55 -18.99 -15.04
CA THR A 202 14.22 -18.42 -16.22
C THR A 202 14.57 -16.94 -16.05
N ILE A 203 14.16 -16.31 -14.95
CA ILE A 203 14.52 -14.93 -14.62
C ILE A 203 15.77 -14.96 -13.72
N PRO A 204 16.90 -14.37 -14.14
CA PRO A 204 18.07 -14.25 -13.29
C PRO A 204 17.76 -13.47 -12.02
N PHE A 205 18.04 -14.03 -10.85
CA PHE A 205 17.97 -13.40 -9.55
C PHE A 205 19.36 -12.97 -9.08
N ILE A 206 19.52 -11.69 -8.71
CA ILE A 206 20.78 -11.16 -8.19
C ILE A 206 20.51 -10.49 -6.84
N ARG A 207 21.15 -10.98 -5.79
CA ARG A 207 21.10 -10.33 -4.48
C ARG A 207 22.09 -9.20 -4.42
N ILE A 208 21.61 -8.00 -4.05
CA ILE A 208 22.40 -6.77 -4.04
C ILE A 208 22.35 -6.07 -2.67
N LYS A 209 23.32 -5.19 -2.43
CA LYS A 209 23.35 -4.26 -1.27
C LYS A 209 23.02 -2.85 -1.70
N THR A 210 23.54 -2.42 -2.83
CA THR A 210 23.38 -1.06 -3.37
C THR A 210 22.83 -1.08 -4.78
N LEU A 211 22.05 -0.07 -5.12
CA LEU A 211 21.50 0.15 -6.46
C LEU A 211 21.58 1.63 -6.78
N GLU A 212 22.08 1.96 -7.95
CA GLU A 212 22.12 3.30 -8.50
C GLU A 212 21.62 3.27 -9.94
N LEU A 213 20.86 4.27 -10.35
CA LEU A 213 20.28 4.36 -11.69
C LEU A 213 21.04 5.38 -12.53
N GLY A 214 21.38 5.00 -13.75
CA GLY A 214 22.21 5.80 -14.63
C GLY A 214 21.71 5.86 -16.06
N GLY A 215 22.02 6.97 -16.72
CA GLY A 215 21.68 7.23 -18.12
C GLY A 215 22.18 8.59 -18.56
N ASP A 216 21.73 9.03 -19.73
CA ASP A 216 22.04 10.35 -20.26
C ASP A 216 20.73 11.16 -20.44
N THR A 217 20.01 10.98 -21.53
CA THR A 217 18.67 11.58 -21.76
C THR A 217 17.55 10.70 -21.25
N VAL A 218 17.76 9.39 -21.24
CA VAL A 218 16.90 8.35 -20.68
C VAL A 218 17.73 7.40 -19.84
N LEU A 219 17.14 6.60 -19.02
CA LEU A 219 17.78 5.53 -18.28
C LEU A 219 18.34 4.48 -19.27
N THR A 220 19.60 4.08 -19.07
CA THR A 220 20.29 3.09 -19.92
C THR A 220 20.90 1.93 -19.14
N HIS A 221 21.04 2.06 -17.84
CA HIS A 221 21.66 1.05 -17.00
C HIS A 221 21.36 1.27 -15.51
N VAL A 222 21.64 0.25 -14.73
CA VAL A 222 21.78 0.36 -13.27
C VAL A 222 23.18 -0.08 -12.86
N LEU A 223 23.64 0.42 -11.71
CA LEU A 223 24.81 -0.09 -11.00
C LEU A 223 24.32 -0.90 -9.80
N ALA A 224 24.51 -2.19 -9.84
CA ALA A 224 24.18 -3.14 -8.78
C ALA A 224 25.48 -3.53 -8.06
N ASP A 225 25.66 -3.09 -6.83
CA ASP A 225 26.93 -3.24 -6.09
C ASP A 225 28.16 -2.76 -6.88
N GLY A 226 27.98 -1.70 -7.70
CA GLY A 226 29.01 -1.15 -8.58
C GLY A 226 29.13 -1.83 -9.94
N GLU A 227 28.50 -2.97 -10.17
CA GLU A 227 28.48 -3.64 -11.47
C GLU A 227 27.38 -3.07 -12.38
N LYS A 228 27.76 -2.77 -13.62
CA LYS A 228 26.87 -2.17 -14.61
C LYS A 228 25.98 -3.22 -15.28
N ILE A 229 24.67 -3.08 -15.12
CA ILE A 229 23.66 -3.88 -15.83
C ILE A 229 22.94 -2.97 -16.82
N ALA A 230 23.13 -3.19 -18.13
CA ALA A 230 22.46 -2.44 -19.17
C ALA A 230 20.97 -2.81 -19.24
N CYS A 231 20.09 -1.80 -19.28
CA CYS A 231 18.64 -1.98 -19.38
C CYS A 231 17.97 -0.82 -20.08
N ASP A 232 16.78 -1.06 -20.61
CA ASP A 232 15.94 -0.05 -21.26
C ASP A 232 14.92 0.54 -20.28
N GLY A 233 14.74 -0.10 -19.12
CA GLY A 233 13.87 0.37 -18.05
C GLY A 233 14.11 -0.34 -16.73
N VAL A 234 13.67 0.31 -15.66
CA VAL A 234 13.73 -0.22 -14.28
C VAL A 234 12.36 -0.14 -13.64
N PHE A 235 11.89 -1.27 -13.12
CA PHE A 235 10.68 -1.36 -12.30
C PHE A 235 11.06 -1.44 -10.83
N LEU A 236 10.73 -0.41 -10.06
CA LEU A 236 11.01 -0.34 -8.62
C LEU A 236 9.77 -0.77 -7.85
N LEU A 237 9.60 -2.08 -7.68
CA LEU A 237 8.43 -2.72 -7.09
C LEU A 237 8.60 -2.83 -5.56
N ARG A 238 8.58 -1.68 -4.88
CA ARG A 238 8.60 -1.62 -3.43
C ARG A 238 7.25 -2.03 -2.85
N ALA A 239 7.22 -2.44 -1.58
CA ALA A 239 6.00 -2.79 -0.86
C ALA A 239 4.96 -1.66 -0.82
N SER A 240 5.40 -0.40 -0.93
CA SER A 240 4.51 0.77 -0.98
C SER A 240 5.15 1.92 -1.76
N VAL A 241 4.30 2.77 -2.34
CA VAL A 241 4.69 4.03 -2.99
C VAL A 241 4.78 5.11 -1.91
N ALA A 242 5.78 5.98 -1.99
CA ALA A 242 5.91 7.07 -1.02
C ALA A 242 4.69 8.02 -1.11
N PRO A 243 4.16 8.53 0.02
CA PRO A 243 2.97 9.39 0.01
C PRO A 243 3.08 10.60 -0.89
N MET A 244 4.28 11.17 -1.03
CA MET A 244 4.52 12.31 -1.93
C MET A 244 4.46 11.93 -3.41
N ASP A 245 4.87 10.72 -3.74
CA ASP A 245 4.81 10.21 -5.11
C ASP A 245 3.38 9.75 -5.46
N LEU A 246 2.64 9.29 -4.44
CA LEU A 246 1.24 8.90 -4.56
C LEU A 246 0.31 10.12 -4.72
N ILE A 247 0.56 11.20 -3.94
CA ILE A 247 -0.25 12.42 -3.92
C ILE A 247 0.70 13.62 -3.98
N PRO A 248 1.04 14.11 -5.19
CA PRO A 248 1.88 15.29 -5.36
C PRO A 248 1.31 16.52 -4.64
N GLY A 249 2.15 17.22 -3.88
CA GLY A 249 1.74 18.39 -3.09
C GLY A 249 1.25 18.08 -1.67
N LEU A 250 1.27 16.79 -1.24
CA LEU A 250 1.01 16.43 0.14
C LEU A 250 2.05 17.09 1.08
N ALA A 251 1.58 17.76 2.13
CA ALA A 251 2.44 18.44 3.07
C ALA A 251 3.21 17.45 3.94
N ILE A 252 4.52 17.50 3.84
CA ILE A 252 5.45 16.68 4.61
C ILE A 252 6.26 17.58 5.55
N GLN A 253 6.43 17.15 6.79
CA GLN A 253 7.28 17.78 7.78
C GLN A 253 8.12 16.71 8.46
N ASP A 254 9.44 16.89 8.52
CA ASP A 254 10.39 15.95 9.15
C ASP A 254 10.24 14.50 8.64
N GLY A 255 9.96 14.34 7.34
CA GLY A 255 9.76 13.04 6.70
C GLY A 255 8.41 12.36 6.95
N HIS A 256 7.46 13.05 7.60
CA HIS A 256 6.14 12.54 7.94
C HIS A 256 5.04 13.40 7.34
N ILE A 257 3.86 12.80 7.13
CA ILE A 257 2.67 13.51 6.66
C ILE A 257 2.22 14.48 7.76
N ARG A 258 2.17 15.77 7.42
CA ARG A 258 1.65 16.78 8.34
C ARG A 258 0.15 16.65 8.49
N VAL A 259 -0.33 16.51 9.72
CA VAL A 259 -1.76 16.39 10.03
C VAL A 259 -2.18 17.34 11.12
N SER A 260 -3.47 17.68 11.15
CA SER A 260 -4.14 18.35 12.27
C SER A 260 -4.34 17.37 13.46
N PRO A 261 -4.75 17.83 14.65
CA PRO A 261 -5.16 16.94 15.74
C PRO A 261 -6.33 16.00 15.39
N ARG A 262 -7.04 16.26 14.29
CA ARG A 262 -8.10 15.42 13.75
C ARG A 262 -7.61 14.50 12.62
N MET A 263 -6.30 14.37 12.46
CA MET A 263 -5.66 13.57 11.40
C MET A 263 -5.95 14.07 9.96
N GLU A 264 -6.41 15.33 9.79
CA GLU A 264 -6.67 15.95 8.49
C GLU A 264 -5.35 16.40 7.85
N THR A 265 -5.18 16.16 6.57
CA THR A 265 -4.04 16.65 5.77
C THR A 265 -4.35 18.02 5.14
N ASN A 266 -3.46 18.52 4.28
CA ASN A 266 -3.69 19.71 3.47
C ASN A 266 -4.60 19.51 2.24
N PHE A 267 -5.02 18.26 1.97
CA PHE A 267 -5.98 17.97 0.90
C PHE A 267 -7.38 17.74 1.46
N PRO A 268 -8.43 18.07 0.68
CA PRO A 268 -9.81 17.80 1.08
C PRO A 268 -10.08 16.29 1.17
N ALA A 269 -10.86 15.89 2.17
CA ALA A 269 -11.25 14.49 2.35
C ALA A 269 -10.08 13.51 2.40
N LEU A 270 -8.89 13.97 2.83
CA LEU A 270 -7.68 13.18 2.99
C LEU A 270 -7.19 13.25 4.44
N TYR A 271 -7.02 12.07 5.01
CA TYR A 271 -6.54 11.89 6.38
C TYR A 271 -5.27 11.01 6.37
N ALA A 272 -4.48 11.09 7.43
CA ALA A 272 -3.36 10.18 7.62
C ALA A 272 -3.27 9.75 9.08
N ALA A 273 -2.83 8.50 9.33
CA ALA A 273 -2.77 7.93 10.68
C ALA A 273 -1.66 6.88 10.80
N GLY A 274 -1.12 6.75 11.98
CA GLY A 274 -0.08 5.78 12.33
C GLY A 274 1.32 6.34 12.11
N ASP A 275 2.28 5.46 11.83
CA ASP A 275 3.69 5.84 11.79
C ASP A 275 4.02 6.85 10.67
N CYS A 276 3.21 6.93 9.63
CA CYS A 276 3.38 7.93 8.58
C CYS A 276 3.16 9.38 9.03
N THR A 277 2.56 9.61 10.19
CA THR A 277 2.33 10.93 10.79
C THR A 277 3.41 11.35 11.80
N GLY A 278 4.32 10.45 12.17
CA GLY A 278 5.43 10.73 13.07
C GLY A 278 5.57 9.79 14.26
N GLN A 279 6.56 10.07 15.09
CA GLN A 279 6.85 9.33 16.33
C GLN A 279 5.81 9.62 17.42
N PRO A 280 5.70 8.74 18.46
CA PRO A 280 6.40 7.46 18.60
C PRO A 280 5.81 6.37 17.70
N TYR A 281 6.66 5.48 17.17
CA TYR A 281 6.23 4.36 16.33
C TYR A 281 5.74 3.21 17.23
N GLN A 282 4.51 3.34 17.69
CA GLN A 282 3.88 2.43 18.64
C GLN A 282 2.53 1.96 18.15
N ILE A 283 2.21 0.69 18.38
CA ILE A 283 0.96 0.08 17.95
C ILE A 283 -0.25 0.82 18.55
N ALA A 284 -0.21 1.13 19.85
CA ALA A 284 -1.31 1.81 20.52
C ALA A 284 -1.55 3.23 19.97
N LYS A 285 -0.47 3.98 19.62
CA LYS A 285 -0.56 5.29 18.97
C LYS A 285 -1.21 5.13 17.59
N ALA A 286 -0.74 4.17 16.79
CA ALA A 286 -1.27 3.93 15.45
C ALA A 286 -2.77 3.56 15.48
N VAL A 287 -3.19 2.71 16.43
CA VAL A 287 -4.60 2.35 16.65
C VAL A 287 -5.42 3.58 17.03
N GLY A 288 -4.93 4.41 17.97
CA GLY A 288 -5.60 5.63 18.41
C GLY A 288 -5.78 6.64 17.28
N GLU A 289 -4.73 6.89 16.49
CA GLU A 289 -4.81 7.80 15.34
C GLU A 289 -5.72 7.27 14.23
N GLY A 290 -5.70 5.96 13.96
CA GLY A 290 -6.63 5.34 13.02
C GLY A 290 -8.09 5.57 13.41
N GLN A 291 -8.41 5.44 14.69
CA GLN A 291 -9.72 5.76 15.22
C GLN A 291 -10.07 7.24 15.02
N VAL A 292 -9.17 8.16 15.36
CA VAL A 292 -9.39 9.61 15.21
C VAL A 292 -9.64 9.96 13.75
N ALA A 293 -8.83 9.44 12.83
CA ALA A 293 -8.98 9.66 11.39
C ALA A 293 -10.34 9.17 10.88
N ALA A 294 -10.75 7.96 11.27
CA ALA A 294 -12.04 7.41 10.88
C ALA A 294 -13.21 8.25 11.38
N LEU A 295 -13.18 8.68 12.66
CA LEU A 295 -14.24 9.51 13.24
C LEU A 295 -14.33 10.88 12.57
N ALA A 296 -13.18 11.48 12.25
CA ALA A 296 -13.12 12.73 11.53
C ALA A 296 -13.66 12.60 10.09
N ALA A 297 -13.29 11.51 9.41
CA ALA A 297 -13.79 11.16 8.08
C ALA A 297 -15.30 10.95 8.06
N VAL A 298 -15.85 10.17 9.01
CA VAL A 298 -17.30 9.98 9.17
C VAL A 298 -18.01 11.31 9.39
N SER A 299 -17.51 12.16 10.30
CA SER A 299 -18.07 13.49 10.55
C SER A 299 -18.03 14.39 9.32
N TRP A 300 -17.02 14.24 8.45
CA TRP A 300 -16.94 14.96 7.18
C TRP A 300 -18.01 14.48 6.19
N LEU A 301 -18.20 13.16 6.07
CA LEU A 301 -19.20 12.53 5.22
C LEU A 301 -20.63 12.91 5.64
N ASP A 302 -20.92 12.86 6.93
CA ASP A 302 -22.27 13.14 7.47
C ASP A 302 -22.72 14.61 7.25
N ARG A 303 -21.75 15.52 7.15
CA ARG A 303 -22.05 16.94 6.81
C ARG A 303 -22.22 17.20 5.32
N ARG A 304 -21.96 16.21 4.48
CA ARG A 304 -22.04 16.27 3.02
C ARG A 304 -22.76 15.05 2.48
N PRO A 305 -24.06 14.88 2.80
CA PRO A 305 -24.85 13.85 2.17
C PRO A 305 -24.81 14.02 0.64
N GLU A 306 -24.99 12.94 -0.10
CA GLU A 306 -24.94 12.90 -1.56
C GLU A 306 -25.86 13.90 -2.25
#